data_b25e9335558076e386c1294060e7c8fb
#
_entry.id   b25e9335558076e386c1294060e7c8fb
#
_cell.length_a   1.000
_cell.length_b   1.000
_cell.length_c   1.000
_cell.angle_alpha   90.00
_cell.angle_beta   90.00
_cell.angle_gamma   90.00
#
_symmetry.space_group_name_H-M   'P 1'
#
loop_
_entity.id
_entity.type
_entity.pdbx_description
1 polymer ?
#
loop_
_entity_poly.entity_id
_entity_poly.type
_entity_poly.pdbx_seq_one_letter_code
_entity_poly.pdbx_strand_id
1 'polypeptide(L)'
;MVDSDFVSMDNHLGTTLENADYATGLDEHAKELLADKAILAELIKRLIPDFRDISTEEIKTYINGTPYVSKIRIHPGETNPSLEEAVRSLGQESRIQNEGLATFDVLFTLTLPDSDEVCVEVYVDLEAQSTEDLPYRLETRAVYYLARLLSSQYQRDFSHSEYDKLRKVYSIWIVMNPTERNANTISSIAFHQKALLGAPEDNRGYDKAEAFIVRLQKRSAEKSEDRLVSLLSTLFVSDLSPSEKKTVLTRDYSIPVTQHIERMVANMCNYSSYVLEKGIQRGIQQGMQQGAEQTAIANIKTLMETMNWNPLQAMNALRIPAEEQQRYTQLLK
;
A
#
# COMPACT_ATOMS: atom_id res chain seq x y z
N MET A 1 33.89 12.69 -32.42
CA MET A 1 32.73 13.28 -31.73
C MET A 1 31.74 12.15 -31.62
N VAL A 2 31.82 11.39 -30.53
CA VAL A 2 30.95 10.22 -30.27
C VAL A 2 30.11 10.60 -29.10
N ASP A 3 28.82 10.48 -29.27
CA ASP A 3 27.71 10.94 -28.45
C ASP A 3 27.85 10.67 -26.94
N SER A 4 27.97 11.76 -26.16
CA SER A 4 27.85 11.75 -24.70
C SER A 4 26.39 11.60 -24.22
N ASP A 5 25.41 11.70 -25.11
CA ASP A 5 23.99 11.61 -24.77
C ASP A 5 23.48 10.16 -24.61
N PHE A 6 24.18 9.19 -25.19
CA PHE A 6 23.79 7.77 -25.10
C PHE A 6 24.13 7.15 -23.72
N VAL A 7 25.21 7.62 -23.06
CA VAL A 7 25.64 7.09 -21.75
C VAL A 7 24.72 7.54 -20.61
N SER A 8 24.03 8.67 -20.75
CA SER A 8 23.11 9.22 -19.73
C SER A 8 21.73 8.51 -19.74
N MET A 9 21.27 8.08 -20.91
CA MET A 9 19.99 7.36 -21.05
C MET A 9 20.06 5.92 -20.55
N ASP A 10 21.16 5.21 -20.80
CA ASP A 10 21.36 3.83 -20.33
C ASP A 10 21.42 3.73 -18.82
N ASN A 11 22.03 4.70 -18.13
CA ASN A 11 22.07 4.72 -16.66
C ASN A 11 20.69 5.03 -16.04
N HIS A 12 19.86 5.81 -16.72
CA HIS A 12 18.50 6.13 -16.22
C HIS A 12 17.53 4.95 -16.37
N LEU A 13 17.60 4.23 -17.48
CA LEU A 13 16.81 3.02 -17.75
C LEU A 13 17.26 1.84 -16.87
N GLY A 14 18.56 1.62 -16.72
CA GLY A 14 19.10 0.60 -15.82
C GLY A 14 18.67 0.82 -14.37
N THR A 15 18.80 2.04 -13.86
CA THR A 15 18.40 2.41 -12.50
C THR A 15 16.88 2.34 -12.30
N THR A 16 16.09 2.60 -13.34
CA THR A 16 14.62 2.52 -13.29
C THR A 16 14.16 1.07 -13.29
N LEU A 17 14.80 0.19 -14.06
CA LEU A 17 14.52 -1.25 -14.10
C LEU A 17 14.93 -1.94 -12.79
N GLU A 18 16.13 -1.67 -12.27
CA GLU A 18 16.55 -2.18 -10.96
C GLU A 18 15.64 -1.74 -9.82
N ASN A 19 15.18 -0.47 -9.83
CA ASN A 19 14.23 0.01 -8.83
C ASN A 19 12.84 -0.61 -8.97
N ALA A 20 12.40 -0.94 -10.18
CA ALA A 20 11.14 -1.63 -10.43
C ALA A 20 11.19 -3.10 -9.96
N ASP A 21 12.27 -3.81 -10.24
CA ASP A 21 12.46 -5.20 -9.81
C ASP A 21 12.58 -5.30 -8.27
N TYR A 22 13.26 -4.35 -7.63
CA TYR A 22 13.36 -4.31 -6.17
C TYR A 22 12.04 -3.92 -5.48
N ALA A 23 11.32 -2.92 -6.00
CA ALA A 23 10.00 -2.55 -5.48
C ALA A 23 9.00 -3.70 -5.57
N THR A 24 9.06 -4.49 -6.64
CA THR A 24 8.25 -5.70 -6.85
C THR A 24 8.58 -6.77 -5.80
N GLY A 25 9.85 -6.97 -5.47
CA GLY A 25 10.26 -7.98 -4.48
C GLY A 25 9.81 -7.66 -3.04
N LEU A 26 9.82 -6.38 -2.63
CA LEU A 26 9.28 -5.99 -1.31
C LEU A 26 7.79 -6.25 -1.20
N ASP A 27 7.08 -5.82 -2.24
CA ASP A 27 5.63 -5.96 -2.34
C ASP A 27 5.22 -7.44 -2.23
N GLU A 28 5.92 -8.34 -2.92
CA GLU A 28 5.68 -9.79 -2.83
C GLU A 28 5.91 -10.34 -1.42
N HIS A 29 7.04 -10.01 -0.78
CA HIS A 29 7.35 -10.50 0.57
C HIS A 29 6.40 -9.95 1.64
N ALA A 30 5.99 -8.70 1.51
CA ALA A 30 5.00 -8.09 2.40
C ALA A 30 3.63 -8.78 2.28
N LYS A 31 3.21 -9.10 1.04
CA LYS A 31 1.97 -9.82 0.75
C LYS A 31 2.01 -11.25 1.28
N GLU A 32 3.11 -11.97 1.07
CA GLU A 32 3.30 -13.31 1.61
C GLU A 32 3.25 -13.30 3.14
N LEU A 33 3.86 -12.31 3.78
CA LEU A 33 3.81 -12.15 5.23
C LEU A 33 2.41 -11.86 5.73
N LEU A 34 1.66 -10.97 5.04
CA LEU A 34 0.26 -10.68 5.36
C LEU A 34 -0.66 -11.88 5.16
N ALA A 35 -0.33 -12.81 4.27
CA ALA A 35 -1.09 -14.03 4.03
C ALA A 35 -0.86 -15.11 5.10
N ASP A 36 0.07 -14.92 6.04
CA ASP A 36 0.26 -15.84 7.17
C ASP A 36 -0.97 -15.82 8.09
N LYS A 37 -1.52 -17.01 8.38
CA LYS A 37 -2.74 -17.15 9.17
C LYS A 37 -2.64 -16.56 10.59
N ALA A 38 -1.44 -16.50 11.18
CA ALA A 38 -1.28 -15.90 12.50
C ALA A 38 -1.38 -14.36 12.44
N ILE A 39 -0.87 -13.75 11.37
CA ILE A 39 -1.01 -12.30 11.13
C ILE A 39 -2.43 -11.95 10.73
N LEU A 40 -3.06 -12.75 9.85
CA LEU A 40 -4.47 -12.58 9.49
C LEU A 40 -5.39 -12.72 10.69
N ALA A 41 -5.10 -13.63 11.62
CA ALA A 41 -5.90 -13.79 12.85
C ALA A 41 -5.89 -12.52 13.73
N GLU A 42 -4.78 -11.81 13.82
CA GLU A 42 -4.73 -10.50 14.52
C GLU A 42 -5.53 -9.42 13.79
N LEU A 43 -5.50 -9.39 12.45
CA LEU A 43 -6.33 -8.51 11.64
C LEU A 43 -7.82 -8.78 11.86
N ILE A 44 -8.22 -10.05 11.72
CA ILE A 44 -9.60 -10.51 11.87
C ILE A 44 -10.13 -10.19 13.26
N LYS A 45 -9.39 -10.55 14.31
CA LYS A 45 -9.77 -10.31 15.71
C LYS A 45 -10.04 -8.84 15.99
N ARG A 46 -9.24 -7.94 15.43
CA ARG A 46 -9.34 -6.50 15.69
C ARG A 46 -10.42 -5.81 14.87
N LEU A 47 -10.60 -6.25 13.62
CA LEU A 47 -11.41 -5.54 12.65
C LEU A 47 -12.82 -6.12 12.50
N ILE A 48 -12.97 -7.44 12.58
CA ILE A 48 -14.27 -8.11 12.34
C ILE A 48 -14.95 -8.38 13.69
N PRO A 49 -16.12 -7.76 13.96
CA PRO A 49 -16.77 -7.81 15.25
C PRO A 49 -17.06 -9.22 15.77
N ASP A 50 -17.44 -10.13 14.87
CA ASP A 50 -17.79 -11.54 15.19
C ASP A 50 -16.63 -12.32 15.82
N PHE A 51 -15.39 -11.87 15.62
CA PHE A 51 -14.19 -12.55 16.12
C PHE A 51 -13.54 -11.87 17.33
N ARG A 52 -14.12 -10.80 17.85
CA ARG A 52 -13.50 -9.98 18.91
C ARG A 52 -13.14 -10.77 20.16
N ASP A 53 -14.00 -11.67 20.58
CA ASP A 53 -13.88 -12.45 21.81
C ASP A 53 -13.21 -13.82 21.60
N ILE A 54 -12.88 -14.17 20.35
CA ILE A 54 -12.24 -15.45 19.99
C ILE A 54 -10.73 -15.30 20.09
N SER A 55 -10.04 -16.37 20.48
CA SER A 55 -8.59 -16.39 20.52
C SER A 55 -7.98 -16.41 19.13
N THR A 56 -6.81 -15.78 18.94
CA THR A 56 -6.13 -15.78 17.64
C THR A 56 -5.77 -17.17 17.13
N GLU A 57 -5.51 -18.11 18.04
CA GLU A 57 -5.27 -19.53 17.69
C GLU A 57 -6.53 -20.18 17.09
N GLU A 58 -7.67 -19.91 17.68
CA GLU A 58 -8.96 -20.42 17.20
C GLU A 58 -9.37 -19.74 15.89
N ILE A 59 -9.17 -18.43 15.75
CA ILE A 59 -9.48 -17.67 14.51
C ILE A 59 -8.80 -18.29 13.30
N LYS A 60 -7.58 -18.82 13.43
CA LYS A 60 -6.88 -19.50 12.33
C LYS A 60 -7.67 -20.66 11.73
N THR A 61 -8.51 -21.32 12.53
CA THR A 61 -9.33 -22.45 12.06
C THR A 61 -10.51 -22.00 11.21
N TYR A 62 -10.97 -20.75 11.36
CA TYR A 62 -12.04 -20.18 10.56
C TYR A 62 -11.54 -19.62 9.21
N ILE A 63 -10.22 -19.50 9.02
CA ILE A 63 -9.63 -19.11 7.72
C ILE A 63 -9.60 -20.34 6.81
N ASN A 64 -10.46 -20.33 5.78
CA ASN A 64 -10.62 -21.47 4.87
C ASN A 64 -9.42 -21.59 3.92
N GLY A 65 -8.93 -22.79 3.77
CA GLY A 65 -7.84 -23.12 2.85
C GLY A 65 -6.54 -22.36 3.12
N THR A 66 -5.81 -22.08 2.04
CA THR A 66 -4.61 -21.24 2.04
C THR A 66 -4.96 -19.88 1.47
N PRO A 67 -4.64 -18.77 2.16
CA PRO A 67 -4.84 -17.43 1.60
C PRO A 67 -4.14 -17.29 0.26
N TYR A 68 -4.82 -16.69 -0.68
CA TYR A 68 -4.29 -16.49 -2.03
C TYR A 68 -3.53 -15.17 -2.09
N VAL A 69 -2.29 -15.22 -2.56
CA VAL A 69 -1.40 -14.04 -2.72
C VAL A 69 -1.17 -13.81 -4.18
N SER A 70 -1.71 -12.73 -4.72
CA SER A 70 -1.44 -12.28 -6.10
C SER A 70 -2.13 -10.94 -6.34
N LYS A 71 -1.88 -10.34 -7.48
CA LYS A 71 -2.71 -9.25 -8.00
C LYS A 71 -4.06 -9.82 -8.44
N ILE A 72 -4.99 -9.91 -7.52
CA ILE A 72 -6.33 -10.44 -7.77
C ILE A 72 -7.11 -9.42 -8.59
N ARG A 73 -7.51 -9.80 -9.79
CA ARG A 73 -8.24 -8.94 -10.72
C ARG A 73 -9.75 -9.12 -10.50
N ILE A 74 -10.46 -8.01 -10.38
CA ILE A 74 -11.93 -8.00 -10.28
C ILE A 74 -12.49 -7.29 -11.49
N HIS A 75 -13.28 -8.01 -12.26
CA HIS A 75 -13.91 -7.50 -13.47
C HIS A 75 -15.31 -6.95 -13.15
N PRO A 76 -15.63 -5.72 -13.54
CA PRO A 76 -16.97 -5.17 -13.35
C PRO A 76 -17.96 -5.82 -14.31
N GLY A 77 -19.14 -6.22 -13.77
CA GLY A 77 -20.24 -6.75 -14.59
C GLY A 77 -20.01 -8.11 -15.25
N GLU A 78 -18.86 -8.75 -15.02
CA GLU A 78 -18.57 -10.11 -15.49
C GLU A 78 -18.61 -11.11 -14.33
N THR A 79 -18.88 -12.37 -14.66
CA THR A 79 -18.76 -13.49 -13.71
C THR A 79 -17.30 -13.64 -13.32
N ASN A 80 -16.98 -13.33 -12.08
CA ASN A 80 -15.62 -13.58 -11.60
C ASN A 80 -15.46 -15.06 -11.27
N PRO A 81 -14.32 -15.66 -11.63
CA PRO A 81 -14.06 -17.06 -11.32
C PRO A 81 -14.09 -17.28 -9.80
N SER A 82 -14.49 -18.47 -9.39
CA SER A 82 -14.31 -18.93 -8.02
C SER A 82 -12.83 -18.87 -7.62
N LEU A 83 -12.52 -18.91 -6.33
CA LEU A 83 -11.12 -18.90 -5.85
C LEU A 83 -10.27 -19.97 -6.55
N GLU A 84 -10.85 -21.16 -6.79
CA GLU A 84 -10.18 -22.27 -7.50
C GLU A 84 -9.96 -21.98 -9.00
N GLU A 85 -10.88 -21.27 -9.64
CA GLU A 85 -10.80 -20.88 -11.05
C GLU A 85 -9.90 -19.65 -11.24
N ALA A 86 -9.85 -18.72 -10.27
CA ALA A 86 -8.92 -17.59 -10.29
C ALA A 86 -7.47 -18.08 -10.27
N VAL A 87 -7.17 -19.15 -9.52
CA VAL A 87 -5.85 -19.80 -9.51
C VAL A 87 -5.52 -20.45 -10.87
N ARG A 88 -6.53 -20.96 -11.61
CA ARG A 88 -6.33 -21.58 -12.92
C ARG A 88 -6.26 -20.59 -14.07
N SER A 89 -6.86 -19.40 -13.95
CA SER A 89 -7.03 -18.44 -15.06
C SER A 89 -5.92 -17.40 -15.19
N LEU A 90 -4.80 -17.52 -14.50
CA LEU A 90 -3.64 -16.62 -14.57
C LEU A 90 -3.05 -16.42 -15.99
N GLY A 91 -3.61 -17.05 -17.03
CA GLY A 91 -3.15 -17.00 -18.42
C GLY A 91 -4.07 -16.29 -19.42
N GLN A 92 -5.27 -15.84 -19.08
CA GLN A 92 -6.18 -15.19 -20.03
C GLN A 92 -6.53 -13.76 -19.63
N GLU A 93 -5.97 -12.80 -20.35
CA GLU A 93 -6.32 -11.37 -20.25
C GLU A 93 -7.67 -11.12 -20.92
N SER A 94 -8.73 -10.87 -20.16
CA SER A 94 -9.91 -10.20 -20.69
C SER A 94 -9.86 -8.72 -20.27
N ARG A 95 -9.69 -7.86 -21.25
CA ARG A 95 -9.69 -6.39 -21.07
C ARG A 95 -11.08 -5.88 -21.45
N ILE A 96 -11.81 -5.33 -20.49
CA ILE A 96 -12.91 -4.44 -20.81
C ILE A 96 -12.29 -3.07 -21.15
N GLN A 97 -12.55 -2.59 -22.37
CA GLN A 97 -12.07 -1.28 -22.81
C GLN A 97 -12.69 -0.20 -21.92
N ASN A 98 -11.85 0.63 -21.28
CA ASN A 98 -12.17 1.85 -20.52
C ASN A 98 -12.52 1.71 -19.03
N GLU A 99 -12.42 0.56 -18.39
CA GLU A 99 -12.49 0.46 -16.94
C GLU A 99 -11.16 0.03 -16.32
N GLY A 100 -10.68 0.82 -15.34
CA GLY A 100 -9.44 0.53 -14.63
C GLY A 100 -9.47 -0.82 -13.90
N LEU A 101 -8.33 -1.50 -13.87
CA LEU A 101 -8.16 -2.75 -13.17
C LEU A 101 -8.19 -2.52 -11.66
N ALA A 102 -9.11 -3.16 -10.93
CA ALA A 102 -9.06 -3.26 -9.47
C ALA A 102 -8.26 -4.51 -9.10
N THR A 103 -7.23 -4.34 -8.29
CA THR A 103 -6.37 -5.44 -7.83
C THR A 103 -6.29 -5.43 -6.31
N PHE A 104 -6.29 -6.60 -5.69
CA PHE A 104 -6.02 -6.81 -4.28
C PHE A 104 -4.81 -7.72 -4.11
N ASP A 105 -4.17 -7.63 -2.96
CA ASP A 105 -2.92 -8.32 -2.68
C ASP A 105 -3.13 -9.70 -2.05
N VAL A 106 -4.07 -9.83 -1.14
CA VAL A 106 -4.40 -11.08 -0.44
C VAL A 106 -5.90 -11.30 -0.45
N LEU A 107 -6.35 -12.50 -0.80
CA LEU A 107 -7.73 -12.94 -0.74
C LEU A 107 -7.84 -14.23 0.08
N PHE A 108 -8.81 -14.27 0.97
CA PHE A 108 -9.20 -15.48 1.68
C PHE A 108 -10.68 -15.44 2.03
N THR A 109 -11.21 -16.58 2.45
CA THR A 109 -12.58 -16.70 2.91
C THR A 109 -12.61 -17.10 4.38
N LEU A 110 -13.62 -16.61 5.09
CA LEU A 110 -13.87 -16.93 6.49
C LEU A 110 -15.19 -17.67 6.66
N THR A 111 -15.21 -18.63 7.55
CA THR A 111 -16.44 -19.14 8.17
C THR A 111 -16.72 -18.30 9.41
N LEU A 112 -17.96 -17.84 9.59
CA LEU A 112 -18.31 -17.11 10.82
C LEU A 112 -18.47 -18.08 11.99
N PRO A 113 -18.19 -17.65 13.25
CA PRO A 113 -18.17 -18.55 14.42
C PRO A 113 -19.47 -19.32 14.66
N ASP A 114 -20.62 -18.71 14.35
CA ASP A 114 -21.94 -19.30 14.57
C ASP A 114 -22.55 -19.88 13.29
N SER A 115 -21.75 -20.17 12.28
CA SER A 115 -22.19 -20.66 10.98
C SER A 115 -21.29 -21.76 10.46
N ASP A 116 -21.89 -22.84 9.94
CA ASP A 116 -21.17 -23.91 9.24
C ASP A 116 -20.90 -23.58 7.76
N GLU A 117 -21.39 -22.42 7.27
CA GLU A 117 -21.24 -22.00 5.89
C GLU A 117 -20.14 -20.94 5.71
N VAL A 118 -19.47 -20.95 4.57
CA VAL A 118 -18.55 -19.88 4.15
C VAL A 118 -19.36 -18.62 3.87
N CYS A 119 -19.33 -17.66 4.81
CA CYS A 119 -20.21 -16.50 4.78
C CYS A 119 -19.56 -15.22 4.28
N VAL A 120 -18.21 -15.13 4.26
CA VAL A 120 -17.51 -13.85 4.12
C VAL A 120 -16.29 -13.99 3.22
N GLU A 121 -16.14 -13.06 2.28
CA GLU A 121 -14.89 -12.87 1.52
C GLU A 121 -14.09 -11.69 2.10
N VAL A 122 -12.81 -11.88 2.32
CA VAL A 122 -11.91 -10.85 2.86
C VAL A 122 -10.80 -10.57 1.86
N TYR A 123 -10.67 -9.31 1.49
CA TYR A 123 -9.62 -8.80 0.61
C TYR A 123 -8.72 -7.84 1.40
N VAL A 124 -7.42 -8.05 1.30
CA VAL A 124 -6.42 -7.17 1.92
C VAL A 124 -5.59 -6.50 0.84
N ASP A 125 -5.42 -5.20 0.95
CA ASP A 125 -4.58 -4.39 0.07
C ASP A 125 -3.52 -3.66 0.91
N LEU A 126 -2.27 -3.71 0.44
CA LEU A 126 -1.13 -3.09 1.09
C LEU A 126 -0.69 -1.86 0.30
N GLU A 127 -1.10 -0.69 0.73
CA GLU A 127 -0.65 0.58 0.16
C GLU A 127 0.75 0.96 0.70
N ALA A 128 1.78 0.34 0.11
CA ALA A 128 3.17 0.51 0.55
C ALA A 128 3.78 1.88 0.21
N GLN A 129 3.28 2.55 -0.84
CA GLN A 129 3.91 3.75 -1.42
C GLN A 129 3.11 5.03 -1.25
N SER A 130 1.90 4.99 -0.73
CA SER A 130 1.11 6.20 -0.65
C SER A 130 1.59 7.10 0.48
N THR A 131 2.26 8.16 0.10
CA THR A 131 1.92 9.43 0.72
C THR A 131 0.43 9.61 0.45
N GLU A 132 -0.40 9.98 1.44
CA GLU A 132 -1.83 10.31 1.24
C GLU A 132 -2.04 11.48 0.25
N ASP A 133 -1.02 11.88 -0.48
CA ASP A 133 -0.99 12.84 -1.57
C ASP A 133 -1.35 12.16 -2.89
N LEU A 134 -2.42 11.38 -2.84
CA LEU A 134 -3.03 10.77 -4.01
C LEU A 134 -3.92 11.81 -4.72
N PRO A 135 -4.06 11.73 -6.05
CA PRO A 135 -4.98 12.60 -6.80
C PRO A 135 -6.46 12.33 -6.47
N TYR A 136 -6.74 11.40 -5.58
CA TYR A 136 -8.07 10.99 -5.10
C TYR A 136 -8.01 10.60 -3.62
N ARG A 137 -9.17 10.58 -2.97
CA ARG A 137 -9.29 10.13 -1.58
C ARG A 137 -9.30 8.61 -1.51
N LEU A 138 -8.50 8.04 -0.61
CA LEU A 138 -8.43 6.59 -0.39
C LEU A 138 -9.81 6.00 -0.02
N GLU A 139 -10.56 6.73 0.80
CA GLU A 139 -11.93 6.35 1.20
C GLU A 139 -12.85 6.19 -0.02
N THR A 140 -12.75 7.09 -0.99
CA THR A 140 -13.55 7.00 -2.23
C THR A 140 -13.17 5.78 -3.06
N ARG A 141 -11.87 5.48 -3.14
CA ARG A 141 -11.36 4.27 -3.80
C ARG A 141 -11.86 3.02 -3.08
N ALA A 142 -11.81 2.96 -1.76
CA ALA A 142 -12.30 1.83 -0.97
C ALA A 142 -13.80 1.57 -1.19
N VAL A 143 -14.63 2.62 -1.23
CA VAL A 143 -16.07 2.50 -1.56
C VAL A 143 -16.28 1.93 -2.96
N TYR A 144 -15.54 2.41 -3.96
CA TYR A 144 -15.63 1.89 -5.33
C TYR A 144 -15.24 0.42 -5.39
N TYR A 145 -14.20 0.01 -4.68
CA TYR A 145 -13.75 -1.38 -4.63
C TYR A 145 -14.76 -2.29 -3.93
N LEU A 146 -15.38 -1.84 -2.82
CA LEU A 146 -16.47 -2.58 -2.18
C LEU A 146 -17.65 -2.82 -3.15
N ALA A 147 -18.06 -1.80 -3.91
CA ALA A 147 -19.14 -1.93 -4.88
C ALA A 147 -18.80 -2.97 -5.96
N ARG A 148 -17.55 -2.99 -6.43
CA ARG A 148 -17.07 -3.99 -7.39
C ARG A 148 -17.08 -5.40 -6.82
N LEU A 149 -16.62 -5.59 -5.58
CA LEU A 149 -16.61 -6.88 -4.88
C LEU A 149 -18.02 -7.43 -4.71
N LEU A 150 -19.00 -6.60 -4.33
CA LEU A 150 -20.39 -6.99 -4.25
C LEU A 150 -20.95 -7.39 -5.62
N SER A 151 -20.70 -6.55 -6.63
CA SER A 151 -21.19 -6.83 -8.00
C SER A 151 -20.59 -8.10 -8.60
N SER A 152 -19.35 -8.44 -8.24
CA SER A 152 -18.63 -9.60 -8.77
C SER A 152 -19.20 -10.95 -8.32
N GLN A 153 -20.08 -10.97 -7.31
CA GLN A 153 -20.73 -12.19 -6.83
C GLN A 153 -21.92 -12.61 -7.71
N TYR A 154 -22.44 -11.70 -8.54
CA TYR A 154 -23.54 -12.04 -9.44
C TYR A 154 -23.11 -13.12 -10.44
N GLN A 155 -23.95 -14.14 -10.65
CA GLN A 155 -23.71 -15.37 -11.42
C GLN A 155 -22.63 -16.33 -10.85
N ARG A 156 -21.86 -15.92 -9.87
CA ARG A 156 -20.91 -16.78 -9.14
C ARG A 156 -21.59 -17.39 -7.89
N ASP A 157 -22.12 -16.52 -7.02
CA ASP A 157 -22.68 -16.91 -5.72
C ASP A 157 -24.21 -16.87 -5.72
N PHE A 158 -24.80 -16.02 -6.57
CA PHE A 158 -26.25 -15.94 -6.75
C PHE A 158 -26.62 -15.56 -8.19
N SER A 159 -27.86 -15.86 -8.57
CA SER A 159 -28.41 -15.52 -9.89
C SER A 159 -29.86 -15.03 -9.78
N HIS A 160 -30.32 -14.33 -10.81
CA HIS A 160 -31.70 -13.80 -10.89
C HIS A 160 -32.03 -12.94 -9.65
N SER A 161 -33.06 -13.33 -8.89
CA SER A 161 -33.60 -12.59 -7.74
C SER A 161 -33.14 -13.13 -6.39
N GLU A 162 -32.10 -13.98 -6.36
CA GLU A 162 -31.62 -14.63 -5.14
C GLU A 162 -30.65 -13.70 -4.33
N TYR A 163 -31.00 -12.42 -4.18
CA TYR A 163 -30.15 -11.41 -3.53
C TYR A 163 -29.79 -11.73 -2.07
N ASP A 164 -30.61 -12.53 -1.38
CA ASP A 164 -30.30 -12.94 0.00
C ASP A 164 -29.05 -13.83 0.10
N LYS A 165 -28.64 -14.47 -1.01
CA LYS A 165 -27.38 -15.22 -1.10
C LYS A 165 -26.13 -14.34 -1.24
N LEU A 166 -26.30 -13.01 -1.41
CA LEU A 166 -25.17 -12.07 -1.45
C LEU A 166 -24.37 -12.17 -0.16
N ARG A 167 -23.12 -12.58 -0.27
CA ARG A 167 -22.20 -12.71 0.87
C ARG A 167 -21.66 -11.34 1.26
N LYS A 168 -21.40 -11.16 2.56
CA LYS A 168 -20.70 -9.98 3.06
C LYS A 168 -19.25 -9.99 2.56
N VAL A 169 -18.74 -8.82 2.20
CA VAL A 169 -17.33 -8.62 1.80
C VAL A 169 -16.66 -7.65 2.74
N TYR A 170 -15.43 -7.95 3.09
CA TYR A 170 -14.55 -7.05 3.80
C TYR A 170 -13.39 -6.65 2.91
N SER A 171 -13.05 -5.37 2.91
CA SER A 171 -11.86 -4.82 2.24
C SER A 171 -10.97 -4.14 3.27
N ILE A 172 -9.75 -4.60 3.45
CA ILE A 172 -8.82 -4.10 4.46
C ILE A 172 -7.65 -3.41 3.74
N TRP A 173 -7.45 -2.13 4.03
CA TRP A 173 -6.42 -1.28 3.46
C TRP A 173 -5.36 -0.98 4.52
N ILE A 174 -4.10 -1.33 4.27
CA ILE A 174 -2.99 -1.06 5.17
C ILE A 174 -2.12 0.04 4.57
N VAL A 175 -2.14 1.22 5.20
CA VAL A 175 -1.38 2.40 4.76
C VAL A 175 -0.10 2.49 5.56
N MET A 176 1.04 2.18 4.92
CA MET A 176 2.34 2.12 5.60
C MET A 176 2.94 3.51 5.89
N ASN A 177 2.65 4.49 5.05
CA ASN A 177 3.19 5.84 5.20
C ASN A 177 2.10 6.91 5.20
N PRO A 178 1.21 6.94 6.20
CA PRO A 178 0.15 7.94 6.31
C PRO A 178 0.71 9.33 6.59
N THR A 179 -0.11 10.38 6.40
CA THR A 179 0.25 11.73 6.89
C THR A 179 0.36 11.75 8.41
N GLU A 180 1.06 12.74 8.97
CA GLU A 180 1.19 12.90 10.44
C GLU A 180 -0.19 12.94 11.15
N ARG A 181 -1.17 13.62 10.53
CA ARG A 181 -2.52 13.77 11.08
C ARG A 181 -3.28 12.43 11.13
N ASN A 182 -3.05 11.57 10.17
CA ASN A 182 -3.80 10.33 9.99
C ASN A 182 -3.06 9.10 10.54
N ALA A 183 -1.78 9.26 10.92
CA ALA A 183 -0.99 8.17 11.46
C ALA A 183 -1.61 7.58 12.74
N ASN A 184 -1.40 6.29 12.97
CA ASN A 184 -1.89 5.56 14.12
C ASN A 184 -3.42 5.59 14.25
N THR A 185 -4.14 5.37 13.14
CA THR A 185 -5.62 5.35 13.13
C THR A 185 -6.16 4.11 12.42
N ILE A 186 -7.32 3.66 12.90
CA ILE A 186 -8.16 2.69 12.22
C ILE A 186 -9.52 3.33 12.00
N SER A 187 -10.02 3.27 10.77
CA SER A 187 -11.36 3.73 10.43
C SER A 187 -12.10 2.69 9.61
N SER A 188 -13.43 2.66 9.71
CA SER A 188 -14.27 1.81 8.88
C SER A 188 -15.25 2.62 8.04
N ILE A 189 -15.65 2.03 6.91
CA ILE A 189 -16.67 2.54 6.00
C ILE A 189 -17.64 1.38 5.76
N ALA A 190 -18.89 1.55 6.18
CA ALA A 190 -19.93 0.53 6.09
C ALA A 190 -21.25 1.11 5.63
N PHE A 191 -22.13 0.27 5.10
CA PHE A 191 -23.50 0.66 4.85
C PHE A 191 -24.28 0.79 6.14
N HIS A 192 -25.15 1.79 6.21
CA HIS A 192 -25.96 2.07 7.38
C HIS A 192 -27.39 2.44 6.99
N GLN A 193 -28.37 1.77 7.62
CA GLN A 193 -29.78 2.10 7.45
C GLN A 193 -30.18 3.17 8.46
N LYS A 194 -30.74 4.28 7.98
CA LYS A 194 -31.31 5.34 8.82
C LYS A 194 -32.84 5.41 8.60
N ALA A 195 -33.60 5.18 9.64
CA ALA A 195 -35.04 5.42 9.61
C ALA A 195 -35.32 6.93 9.49
N LEU A 196 -36.03 7.34 8.45
CA LEU A 196 -36.49 8.72 8.25
C LEU A 196 -37.95 8.90 8.70
N LEU A 197 -38.74 7.83 8.71
CA LEU A 197 -40.12 7.79 9.18
C LEU A 197 -40.43 6.37 9.70
N GLY A 198 -41.06 6.29 10.83
CA GLY A 198 -41.43 5.02 11.48
C GLY A 198 -40.21 4.28 12.04
N ALA A 199 -40.39 3.01 12.36
CA ALA A 199 -39.37 2.11 12.86
C ALA A 199 -39.36 0.83 12.00
N PRO A 200 -38.61 0.76 10.90
CA PRO A 200 -38.53 -0.44 10.08
C PRO A 200 -37.89 -1.58 10.89
N GLU A 201 -38.29 -2.82 10.56
CA GLU A 201 -37.61 -3.98 11.13
C GLU A 201 -36.14 -4.01 10.69
N ASP A 202 -35.24 -4.18 11.67
CA ASP A 202 -33.81 -4.30 11.42
C ASP A 202 -33.43 -5.76 11.14
N ASN A 203 -33.49 -6.14 9.87
CA ASN A 203 -33.07 -7.48 9.41
C ASN A 203 -31.62 -7.51 8.93
N ARG A 204 -30.89 -6.37 9.01
CA ARG A 204 -29.50 -6.22 8.57
C ARG A 204 -29.16 -6.70 7.16
N GLY A 205 -30.18 -6.86 6.30
CA GLY A 205 -29.97 -7.25 4.90
C GLY A 205 -29.06 -6.29 4.11
N TYR A 206 -28.86 -5.06 4.60
CA TYR A 206 -27.96 -4.05 4.05
C TYR A 206 -26.50 -4.21 4.49
N ASP A 207 -26.19 -4.97 5.55
CA ASP A 207 -24.84 -5.14 6.09
C ASP A 207 -24.05 -6.17 5.27
N LYS A 208 -23.76 -5.81 4.01
CA LYS A 208 -23.10 -6.69 3.03
C LYS A 208 -21.66 -6.26 2.67
N ALA A 209 -21.21 -5.10 3.15
CA ALA A 209 -19.86 -4.63 2.83
C ALA A 209 -19.31 -3.70 3.90
N GLU A 210 -18.03 -3.87 4.22
CA GLU A 210 -17.29 -2.96 5.09
C GLU A 210 -15.83 -2.86 4.65
N ALA A 211 -15.31 -1.63 4.55
CA ALA A 211 -13.90 -1.39 4.34
C ALA A 211 -13.25 -0.88 5.63
N PHE A 212 -12.08 -1.41 5.95
CA PHE A 212 -11.23 -0.92 7.03
C PHE A 212 -9.99 -0.26 6.44
N ILE A 213 -9.63 0.91 6.98
CA ILE A 213 -8.40 1.62 6.63
C ILE A 213 -7.54 1.68 7.89
N VAL A 214 -6.47 0.90 7.91
CA VAL A 214 -5.49 0.80 8.98
C VAL A 214 -4.28 1.63 8.59
N ARG A 215 -4.09 2.77 9.26
CA ARG A 215 -2.96 3.66 9.03
C ARG A 215 -1.91 3.44 10.10
N LEU A 216 -0.73 3.03 9.66
CA LEU A 216 0.35 2.65 10.57
C LEU A 216 0.96 3.87 11.28
N GLN A 217 1.81 3.61 12.25
CA GLN A 217 2.56 4.64 12.94
C GLN A 217 3.60 5.27 12.02
N LYS A 218 4.03 6.49 12.34
CA LYS A 218 5.29 7.01 11.80
C LYS A 218 6.48 6.28 12.42
N ARG A 219 7.55 6.16 11.66
CA ARG A 219 8.78 5.46 12.07
C ARG A 219 9.37 6.00 13.38
N SER A 220 9.27 7.30 13.61
CA SER A 220 9.78 8.01 14.80
C SER A 220 8.77 8.12 15.94
N ALA A 221 7.54 7.59 15.78
CA ALA A 221 6.51 7.71 16.79
C ALA A 221 6.67 6.68 17.91
N GLU A 222 6.12 6.99 19.09
CA GLU A 222 6.00 6.02 20.16
C GLU A 222 5.15 4.83 19.76
N LYS A 223 5.36 3.67 20.41
CA LYS A 223 4.63 2.44 20.12
C LYS A 223 3.13 2.65 20.31
N SER A 224 2.31 2.25 19.35
CA SER A 224 0.85 2.33 19.44
C SER A 224 0.32 1.49 20.60
N GLU A 225 -0.71 1.99 21.27
CA GLU A 225 -1.48 1.22 22.24
C GLU A 225 -2.38 0.18 21.57
N ASP A 226 -2.77 0.40 20.32
CA ASP A 226 -3.53 -0.57 19.55
C ASP A 226 -2.63 -1.73 19.12
N ARG A 227 -3.00 -2.95 19.53
CA ARG A 227 -2.22 -4.17 19.32
C ARG A 227 -1.97 -4.45 17.84
N LEU A 228 -2.98 -4.25 16.96
CA LEU A 228 -2.85 -4.50 15.53
C LEU A 228 -1.94 -3.48 14.86
N VAL A 229 -2.15 -2.18 15.13
CA VAL A 229 -1.30 -1.12 14.55
C VAL A 229 0.14 -1.31 15.01
N SER A 230 0.36 -1.66 16.29
CA SER A 230 1.69 -1.95 16.82
C SER A 230 2.36 -3.15 16.13
N LEU A 231 1.62 -4.24 15.89
CA LEU A 231 2.11 -5.42 15.17
C LEU A 231 2.54 -5.06 13.74
N LEU A 232 1.62 -4.46 12.98
CA LEU A 232 1.87 -4.13 11.57
C LEU A 232 2.98 -3.07 11.43
N SER A 233 3.04 -2.09 12.35
CA SER A 233 4.13 -1.10 12.35
C SER A 233 5.47 -1.76 12.68
N THR A 234 5.51 -2.73 13.60
CA THR A 234 6.72 -3.52 13.87
C THR A 234 7.18 -4.26 12.63
N LEU A 235 6.27 -4.88 11.91
CA LEU A 235 6.60 -5.65 10.70
C LEU A 235 7.07 -4.73 9.55
N PHE A 236 6.31 -3.66 9.26
CA PHE A 236 6.44 -2.92 7.99
C PHE A 236 7.15 -1.57 8.10
N VAL A 237 7.15 -0.93 9.27
CA VAL A 237 7.62 0.46 9.42
C VAL A 237 8.87 0.56 10.30
N SER A 238 9.01 -0.28 11.34
CA SER A 238 10.08 -0.16 12.34
C SER A 238 11.47 -0.45 11.76
N ASP A 239 12.49 0.20 12.35
CA ASP A 239 13.91 -0.03 12.05
C ASP A 239 14.52 -1.22 12.82
N LEU A 240 13.68 -2.01 13.49
CA LEU A 240 14.12 -3.18 14.22
C LEU A 240 14.80 -4.20 13.28
N SER A 241 15.89 -4.78 13.76
CA SER A 241 16.56 -5.90 13.07
C SER A 241 15.64 -7.12 12.97
N PRO A 242 15.90 -8.06 12.04
CA PRO A 242 15.13 -9.29 11.94
C PRO A 242 15.03 -10.07 13.25
N SER A 243 16.11 -10.11 14.04
CA SER A 243 16.15 -10.78 15.35
C SER A 243 15.27 -10.11 16.41
N GLU A 244 15.25 -8.79 16.42
CA GLU A 244 14.39 -8.02 17.31
C GLU A 244 12.91 -8.18 16.93
N LYS A 245 12.56 -8.10 15.63
CA LYS A 245 11.20 -8.38 15.12
C LYS A 245 10.75 -9.78 15.53
N LYS A 246 11.61 -10.80 15.35
CA LYS A 246 11.34 -12.18 15.78
C LYS A 246 11.02 -12.25 17.27
N THR A 247 11.81 -11.58 18.10
CA THR A 247 11.60 -11.53 19.55
C THR A 247 10.25 -10.91 19.89
N VAL A 248 9.90 -9.78 19.25
CA VAL A 248 8.62 -9.09 19.45
C VAL A 248 7.44 -9.98 19.01
N LEU A 249 7.51 -10.59 17.84
CA LEU A 249 6.46 -11.49 17.32
C LEU A 249 6.18 -12.63 18.27
N THR A 250 7.23 -13.27 18.77
CA THR A 250 7.08 -14.44 19.67
C THR A 250 6.62 -14.03 21.06
N ARG A 251 7.22 -12.99 21.65
CA ARG A 251 6.96 -12.59 23.03
C ARG A 251 5.65 -11.85 23.20
N ASP A 252 5.37 -10.87 22.31
CA ASP A 252 4.25 -9.92 22.49
C ASP A 252 2.99 -10.40 21.78
N TYR A 253 3.13 -11.20 20.71
CA TYR A 253 2.01 -11.62 19.87
C TYR A 253 1.78 -13.14 19.89
N SER A 254 2.67 -13.92 20.50
CA SER A 254 2.62 -15.40 20.48
C SER A 254 2.61 -16.00 19.05
N ILE A 255 3.15 -15.23 18.09
CA ILE A 255 3.26 -15.68 16.69
C ILE A 255 4.51 -16.56 16.56
N PRO A 256 4.37 -17.87 16.24
CA PRO A 256 5.51 -18.75 16.05
C PRO A 256 6.26 -18.34 14.78
N VAL A 257 7.52 -17.92 14.93
CA VAL A 257 8.35 -17.53 13.80
C VAL A 257 8.92 -18.77 13.12
N THR A 258 8.21 -19.24 12.10
CA THR A 258 8.67 -20.32 11.21
C THR A 258 9.85 -19.83 10.35
N GLN A 259 10.59 -20.76 9.73
CA GLN A 259 11.65 -20.41 8.77
C GLN A 259 11.14 -19.54 7.61
N HIS A 260 9.87 -19.73 7.22
CA HIS A 260 9.22 -18.91 6.21
C HIS A 260 9.07 -17.46 6.67
N ILE A 261 8.45 -17.22 7.83
CA ILE A 261 8.29 -15.87 8.43
C ILE A 261 9.66 -15.22 8.65
N GLU A 262 10.64 -15.98 9.18
CA GLU A 262 12.00 -15.46 9.42
C GLU A 262 12.65 -14.94 8.13
N ARG A 263 12.53 -15.71 7.03
CA ARG A 263 13.04 -15.30 5.72
C ARG A 263 12.32 -14.05 5.18
N MET A 264 10.99 -13.99 5.28
CA MET A 264 10.21 -12.83 4.82
C MET A 264 10.59 -11.57 5.59
N VAL A 265 10.66 -11.66 6.91
CA VAL A 265 11.06 -10.55 7.79
C VAL A 265 12.50 -10.10 7.48
N ALA A 266 13.44 -11.01 7.25
CA ALA A 266 14.81 -10.68 6.89
C ALA A 266 14.90 -9.96 5.53
N ASN A 267 14.17 -10.44 4.53
CA ASN A 267 14.13 -9.83 3.20
C ASN A 267 13.55 -8.41 3.26
N MET A 268 12.48 -8.20 4.04
CA MET A 268 11.88 -6.88 4.23
C MET A 268 12.84 -5.89 4.93
N CYS A 269 13.58 -6.34 5.94
CA CYS A 269 14.55 -5.49 6.63
C CYS A 269 15.70 -5.07 5.70
N ASN A 270 16.24 -5.99 4.91
CA ASN A 270 17.29 -5.71 3.93
C ASN A 270 16.81 -4.69 2.90
N TYR A 271 15.56 -4.81 2.45
CA TYR A 271 14.97 -3.87 1.50
C TYR A 271 14.75 -2.49 2.12
N SER A 272 14.21 -2.41 3.33
CA SER A 272 14.00 -1.14 4.03
C SER A 272 15.32 -0.35 4.17
N SER A 273 16.41 -1.04 4.50
CA SER A 273 17.74 -0.46 4.60
C SER A 273 18.23 0.06 3.24
N TYR A 274 18.03 -0.70 2.16
CA TYR A 274 18.41 -0.29 0.81
C TYR A 274 17.64 0.95 0.34
N VAL A 275 16.32 1.00 0.56
CA VAL A 275 15.49 2.17 0.18
C VAL A 275 15.91 3.41 0.96
N LEU A 276 16.19 3.26 2.25
CA LEU A 276 16.69 4.35 3.10
C LEU A 276 18.01 4.89 2.59
N GLU A 277 18.97 4.02 2.29
CA GLU A 277 20.28 4.40 1.76
C GLU A 277 20.17 5.11 0.42
N LYS A 278 19.36 4.59 -0.50
CA LYS A 278 19.07 5.24 -1.80
C LYS A 278 18.34 6.58 -1.61
N GLY A 279 17.42 6.68 -0.67
CA GLY A 279 16.74 7.93 -0.32
C GLY A 279 17.72 8.98 0.20
N ILE A 280 18.63 8.59 1.09
CA ILE A 280 19.69 9.46 1.62
C ILE A 280 20.62 9.91 0.49
N GLN A 281 21.09 9.00 -0.36
CA GLN A 281 21.95 9.33 -1.50
C GLN A 281 21.28 10.33 -2.45
N ARG A 282 19.99 10.10 -2.79
CA ARG A 282 19.22 11.04 -3.61
C ARG A 282 19.04 12.40 -2.93
N GLY A 283 18.72 12.40 -1.63
CA GLY A 283 18.59 13.64 -0.86
C GLY A 283 19.89 14.45 -0.83
N ILE A 284 21.02 13.78 -0.63
CA ILE A 284 22.35 14.41 -0.67
C ILE A 284 22.62 14.98 -2.07
N GLN A 285 22.38 14.21 -3.13
CA GLN A 285 22.62 14.65 -4.51
C GLN A 285 21.73 15.86 -4.87
N GLN A 286 20.44 15.82 -4.52
CA GLN A 286 19.53 16.95 -4.73
C GLN A 286 19.93 18.17 -3.91
N GLY A 287 20.30 17.97 -2.64
CA GLY A 287 20.77 19.05 -1.78
C GLY A 287 22.06 19.70 -2.30
N MET A 288 23.03 18.91 -2.77
CA MET A 288 24.25 19.41 -3.42
C MET A 288 23.94 20.19 -4.70
N GLN A 289 23.03 19.68 -5.54
CA GLN A 289 22.65 20.35 -6.78
C GLN A 289 21.92 21.67 -6.50
N GLN A 290 20.96 21.69 -5.58
CA GLN A 290 20.26 22.91 -5.16
C GLN A 290 21.20 23.92 -4.50
N GLY A 291 22.11 23.47 -3.63
CA GLY A 291 23.11 24.31 -3.00
C GLY A 291 24.07 24.94 -4.02
N ALA A 292 24.55 24.17 -4.99
CA ALA A 292 25.40 24.67 -6.08
C ALA A 292 24.64 25.70 -6.94
N GLU A 293 23.37 25.44 -7.27
CA GLU A 293 22.52 26.35 -8.03
C GLU A 293 22.28 27.67 -7.28
N GLN A 294 21.91 27.60 -6.00
CA GLN A 294 21.72 28.79 -5.16
C GLN A 294 23.02 29.62 -5.03
N THR A 295 24.14 28.94 -4.85
CA THR A 295 25.45 29.58 -4.78
C THR A 295 25.81 30.27 -6.10
N ALA A 296 25.57 29.60 -7.23
CA ALA A 296 25.81 30.20 -8.55
C ALA A 296 24.93 31.45 -8.77
N ILE A 297 23.64 31.39 -8.43
CA ILE A 297 22.71 32.53 -8.52
C ILE A 297 23.18 33.69 -7.64
N ALA A 298 23.58 33.42 -6.38
CA ALA A 298 24.09 34.44 -5.47
C ALA A 298 25.37 35.10 -6.01
N ASN A 299 26.31 34.31 -6.52
CA ASN A 299 27.55 34.81 -7.11
C ASN A 299 27.29 35.65 -8.37
N ILE A 300 26.35 35.23 -9.24
CA ILE A 300 25.95 36.02 -10.44
C ILE A 300 25.39 37.34 -10.00
N LYS A 301 24.44 37.38 -9.06
CA LYS A 301 23.83 38.63 -8.55
C LYS A 301 24.89 39.56 -7.93
N THR A 302 25.78 39.03 -7.12
CA THR A 302 26.88 39.79 -6.51
C THR A 302 27.76 40.45 -7.57
N LEU A 303 28.14 39.71 -8.62
CA LEU A 303 28.95 40.28 -9.71
C LEU A 303 28.17 41.31 -10.53
N MET A 304 26.89 41.11 -10.78
CA MET A 304 26.06 42.10 -11.46
C MET A 304 25.99 43.41 -10.67
N GLU A 305 25.81 43.33 -9.35
CA GLU A 305 25.73 44.51 -8.47
C GLU A 305 27.08 45.22 -8.29
N THR A 306 28.16 44.48 -8.00
CA THR A 306 29.44 45.07 -7.68
C THR A 306 30.22 45.57 -8.87
N MET A 307 30.07 44.92 -10.04
CA MET A 307 30.81 45.24 -11.25
C MET A 307 29.96 45.94 -12.27
N ASN A 308 28.66 46.18 -11.98
CA ASN A 308 27.67 46.70 -12.89
C ASN A 308 27.59 45.93 -14.24
N TRP A 309 27.70 44.57 -14.12
CA TRP A 309 27.68 43.67 -15.28
C TRP A 309 26.25 43.17 -15.58
N ASN A 310 26.04 42.84 -16.85
CA ASN A 310 24.83 42.11 -17.20
C ASN A 310 24.95 40.62 -16.84
N PRO A 311 23.83 39.86 -16.78
CA PRO A 311 23.86 38.43 -16.39
C PRO A 311 24.86 37.59 -17.19
N LEU A 312 24.95 37.82 -18.51
CA LEU A 312 25.83 37.05 -19.39
C LEU A 312 27.31 37.32 -19.08
N GLN A 313 27.71 38.54 -18.77
CA GLN A 313 29.05 38.88 -18.38
C GLN A 313 29.44 38.22 -17.04
N ALA A 314 28.51 38.25 -16.07
CA ALA A 314 28.72 37.61 -14.77
C ALA A 314 28.86 36.10 -14.91
N MET A 315 27.98 35.45 -15.68
CA MET A 315 28.02 34.01 -15.92
C MET A 315 29.30 33.56 -16.65
N ASN A 316 29.75 34.34 -17.64
CA ASN A 316 31.02 34.06 -18.34
C ASN A 316 32.24 34.16 -17.39
N ALA A 317 32.24 35.18 -16.51
CA ALA A 317 33.32 35.31 -15.50
C ALA A 317 33.33 34.14 -14.50
N LEU A 318 32.19 33.61 -14.16
CA LEU A 318 32.07 32.40 -13.31
C LEU A 318 32.28 31.09 -14.09
N ARG A 319 32.55 31.17 -15.41
CA ARG A 319 32.77 30.05 -16.30
C ARG A 319 31.56 29.08 -16.35
N ILE A 320 30.35 29.59 -16.23
CA ILE A 320 29.15 28.80 -16.36
C ILE A 320 29.00 28.34 -17.82
N PRO A 321 28.82 27.03 -18.08
CA PRO A 321 28.68 26.51 -19.42
C PRO A 321 27.54 27.17 -20.20
N ALA A 322 27.71 27.40 -21.51
CA ALA A 322 26.74 28.11 -22.34
C ALA A 322 25.35 27.43 -22.34
N GLU A 323 25.32 26.13 -22.25
CA GLU A 323 24.11 25.30 -22.13
C GLU A 323 23.29 25.55 -20.86
N GLU A 324 23.94 25.96 -19.76
CA GLU A 324 23.29 26.25 -18.48
C GLU A 324 22.89 27.76 -18.35
N GLN A 325 23.49 28.64 -19.12
CA GLN A 325 23.27 30.07 -18.99
C GLN A 325 21.82 30.51 -19.21
N GLN A 326 21.12 29.82 -20.12
CA GLN A 326 19.69 30.07 -20.36
C GLN A 326 18.84 29.76 -19.13
N ARG A 327 19.13 28.68 -18.43
CA ARG A 327 18.45 28.27 -17.19
C ARG A 327 18.68 29.30 -16.10
N TYR A 328 19.93 29.70 -15.85
CA TYR A 328 20.25 30.71 -14.84
C TYR A 328 19.62 32.07 -15.16
N THR A 329 19.54 32.46 -16.45
CA THR A 329 18.85 33.71 -16.87
C THR A 329 17.37 33.69 -16.49
N GLN A 330 16.71 32.53 -16.51
CA GLN A 330 15.30 32.40 -16.10
C GLN A 330 15.15 32.47 -14.57
N LEU A 331 16.10 31.93 -13.82
CA LEU A 331 16.10 31.93 -12.35
C LEU A 331 16.50 33.29 -11.73
N LEU A 332 17.08 34.16 -12.50
CA LEU A 332 17.46 35.53 -12.07
C LEU A 332 16.29 36.55 -12.18
N LYS A 333 15.21 36.17 -12.88
CA LYS A 333 13.99 37.00 -12.99
C LYS A 333 13.15 36.86 -11.73
#